data_133bb20c1b1ba0d0bb53977ffed2f21b
#
_entry.id   133bb20c1b1ba0d0bb53977ffed2f21b
#
_cell.length_a   1.000
_cell.length_b   1.000
_cell.length_c   1.000
_cell.angle_alpha   90.00
_cell.angle_beta   90.00
_cell.angle_gamma   90.00
#
_symmetry.space_group_name_H-M   'P 1'
#
loop_
_entity.id
_entity.type
_entity.pdbx_description
1 polymer ?
#
loop_
_entity_poly.entity_id
_entity_poly.type
_entity_poly.pdbx_seq_one_letter_code
_entity_poly.pdbx_strand_id
1 'polypeptide(L)'
;MKGTEPVVVAGRSGTRVDQAAVLALVRDAALRGVPGIEAHVASVAPALTTAAAEQAAAAARTAVSAPVALRFRHHDVGELGPRTIASLLRFQPQGGAFELSLAPEGIRRELAPLVERFTRKPADASYRVVGKRVRVVKGRDGTMLDVAGAQAAVLGAATESGVREAAIGLTAREPKFSTQDARALGIRRRVSTFTTDMGPSSSNRIWNVHLMADYIDGTIIKPGKTFSFNKVVGPRTPERGFREGQMILGSLLVPAIGGGVCQTATTLFNNAFELGLPVKERHNHSWYISHYPIGRDATVSWGGPDLQFKNDLDHAILIKTSYTDSTLTFSFFSTKQGRKVVSSTGPQTNFRSPKPSYAYDPSAPKGSKRTVAGSHAQGFDITVFRKVYEHGKLVRKDSFTSHYVAVGDTVIYGPGTDPPRIDFVLPSI
;
A
#
# COMPACT_ATOMS: atom_id res chain seq x y z
N MET A 1 20.32 20.47 -32.81
CA MET A 1 19.29 20.84 -33.82
C MET A 1 18.85 22.29 -33.56
N LYS A 2 18.74 23.10 -34.58
CA LYS A 2 18.05 24.40 -34.57
C LYS A 2 16.85 24.28 -35.53
N GLY A 3 15.68 24.06 -34.95
CA GLY A 3 14.53 23.56 -35.72
C GLY A 3 14.81 22.19 -36.33
N THR A 4 14.72 22.05 -37.63
CA THR A 4 15.07 20.85 -38.36
C THR A 4 16.52 20.78 -38.86
N GLU A 5 17.32 21.85 -38.66
CA GLU A 5 18.69 21.93 -39.14
C GLU A 5 19.70 21.51 -38.04
N PRO A 6 20.57 20.50 -38.33
CA PRO A 6 21.66 20.16 -37.41
C PRO A 6 22.77 21.22 -37.48
N VAL A 7 23.24 21.66 -36.32
CA VAL A 7 24.35 22.61 -36.24
C VAL A 7 25.61 21.85 -35.82
N VAL A 8 26.63 21.88 -36.66
CA VAL A 8 27.95 21.32 -36.36
C VAL A 8 28.80 22.34 -35.63
N VAL A 9 29.40 21.96 -34.53
CA VAL A 9 30.44 22.74 -33.82
C VAL A 9 31.80 22.07 -34.11
N ALA A 10 32.73 22.83 -34.70
CA ALA A 10 34.06 22.30 -35.02
C ALA A 10 34.79 21.81 -33.75
N GLY A 11 35.39 20.63 -33.85
CA GLY A 11 36.27 20.09 -32.85
C GLY A 11 37.54 20.96 -32.66
N ARG A 12 37.99 21.10 -31.43
CA ARG A 12 39.24 21.83 -31.13
C ARG A 12 40.24 20.86 -30.54
N SER A 13 41.48 20.92 -31.07
CA SER A 13 42.59 20.18 -30.46
C SER A 13 42.89 20.72 -29.07
N GLY A 14 43.13 19.84 -28.15
CA GLY A 14 43.65 20.14 -26.84
C GLY A 14 45.18 20.06 -26.80
N THR A 15 45.75 20.34 -25.67
CA THR A 15 47.18 20.07 -25.39
C THR A 15 47.31 19.10 -24.23
N ARG A 16 48.28 18.18 -24.33
CA ARG A 16 48.63 17.25 -23.29
C ARG A 16 50.10 17.34 -22.97
N VAL A 17 50.41 17.44 -21.70
CA VAL A 17 51.80 17.36 -21.23
C VAL A 17 52.24 15.87 -21.26
N ASP A 18 53.40 15.64 -21.86
CA ASP A 18 54.08 14.32 -21.74
C ASP A 18 54.65 14.20 -20.33
N GLN A 19 53.93 13.51 -19.46
CA GLN A 19 54.32 13.33 -18.05
C GLN A 19 55.68 12.62 -17.89
N ALA A 20 55.99 11.68 -18.77
CA ALA A 20 57.26 10.93 -18.72
C ALA A 20 58.43 11.81 -19.12
N ALA A 21 58.25 12.60 -20.20
CA ALA A 21 59.26 13.60 -20.63
C ALA A 21 59.46 14.70 -19.59
N VAL A 22 58.38 15.20 -18.98
CA VAL A 22 58.48 16.22 -17.93
C VAL A 22 59.17 15.68 -16.67
N LEU A 23 58.85 14.45 -16.25
CA LEU A 23 59.53 13.83 -15.13
C LEU A 23 61.05 13.65 -15.37
N ALA A 24 61.41 13.27 -16.60
CA ALA A 24 62.82 13.18 -17.00
C ALA A 24 63.54 14.56 -16.94
N LEU A 25 62.88 15.60 -17.47
CA LEU A 25 63.38 16.97 -17.42
C LEU A 25 63.49 17.50 -15.99
N VAL A 26 62.51 17.28 -15.13
CA VAL A 26 62.55 17.66 -13.71
C VAL A 26 63.71 16.98 -12.99
N ARG A 27 63.93 15.69 -13.24
CA ARG A 27 65.01 14.93 -12.65
C ARG A 27 66.39 15.45 -13.09
N ASP A 28 66.57 15.73 -14.38
CA ASP A 28 67.82 16.28 -14.93
C ASP A 28 68.07 17.69 -14.41
N ALA A 29 67.06 18.56 -14.40
CA ALA A 29 67.15 19.91 -13.86
C ALA A 29 67.53 19.92 -12.36
N ALA A 30 66.91 19.03 -11.57
CA ALA A 30 67.23 18.85 -10.15
C ALA A 30 68.69 18.42 -9.92
N LEU A 31 69.20 17.54 -10.75
CA LEU A 31 70.61 17.07 -10.67
C LEU A 31 71.60 18.17 -11.08
N ARG A 32 71.24 19.10 -11.93
CA ARG A 32 72.06 20.19 -12.42
C ARG A 32 71.86 21.52 -11.66
N GLY A 33 70.96 21.56 -10.71
CA GLY A 33 70.61 22.77 -9.97
C GLY A 33 69.96 23.90 -10.81
N VAL A 34 69.29 23.52 -11.90
CA VAL A 34 68.58 24.46 -12.80
C VAL A 34 67.23 24.81 -12.20
N PRO A 35 66.85 26.09 -12.00
CA PRO A 35 65.65 26.49 -11.27
C PRO A 35 64.33 26.36 -12.02
N GLY A 36 64.34 25.92 -13.30
CA GLY A 36 63.11 25.83 -14.12
C GLY A 36 63.31 24.88 -15.30
N ILE A 37 62.22 24.33 -15.79
CA ILE A 37 62.14 23.52 -17.01
C ILE A 37 61.06 24.02 -17.94
N GLU A 38 61.26 23.91 -19.24
CA GLU A 38 60.20 24.05 -20.25
C GLU A 38 59.57 22.70 -20.52
N ALA A 39 58.28 22.60 -20.21
CA ALA A 39 57.48 21.42 -20.50
C ALA A 39 56.98 21.43 -21.96
N HIS A 40 57.39 20.45 -22.74
CA HIS A 40 56.79 20.28 -24.08
C HIS A 40 55.36 19.72 -23.97
N VAL A 41 54.44 20.41 -24.67
CA VAL A 41 53.08 19.96 -24.79
C VAL A 41 52.84 19.43 -26.21
N ALA A 42 52.23 18.23 -26.28
CA ALA A 42 51.79 17.71 -27.57
C ALA A 42 50.33 18.09 -27.85
N SER A 43 50.05 18.38 -29.11
CA SER A 43 48.66 18.58 -29.55
C SER A 43 47.94 17.23 -29.53
N VAL A 44 46.73 17.21 -28.92
CA VAL A 44 45.86 16.01 -28.88
C VAL A 44 44.60 16.34 -29.65
N ALA A 45 44.33 15.54 -30.69
CA ALA A 45 43.09 15.65 -31.45
C ALA A 45 41.87 15.34 -30.56
N PRO A 46 40.72 16.01 -30.78
CA PRO A 46 39.49 15.68 -30.06
C PRO A 46 39.05 14.24 -30.34
N ALA A 47 38.54 13.55 -29.34
CA ALA A 47 38.00 12.20 -29.47
C ALA A 47 36.85 12.12 -30.47
N LEU A 48 36.12 13.22 -30.65
CA LEU A 48 35.08 13.42 -31.66
C LEU A 48 35.56 14.47 -32.62
N THR A 49 35.80 14.08 -33.86
CA THR A 49 36.29 14.97 -34.92
C THR A 49 35.14 15.79 -35.53
N THR A 50 35.50 16.91 -36.17
CA THR A 50 34.53 17.70 -36.98
C THR A 50 33.89 16.83 -38.07
N ALA A 51 34.67 15.97 -38.72
CA ALA A 51 34.19 15.04 -39.76
C ALA A 51 33.12 14.07 -39.21
N ALA A 52 33.32 13.52 -38.01
CA ALA A 52 32.32 12.67 -37.37
C ALA A 52 31.03 13.46 -37.07
N ALA A 53 31.13 14.71 -36.67
CA ALA A 53 29.97 15.56 -36.43
C ALA A 53 29.23 15.90 -37.76
N GLU A 54 29.98 16.14 -38.84
CA GLU A 54 29.42 16.39 -40.19
C GLU A 54 28.68 15.15 -40.74
N GLN A 55 29.22 13.95 -40.54
CA GLN A 55 28.54 12.70 -40.91
C GLN A 55 27.21 12.53 -40.15
N ALA A 56 27.22 12.77 -38.84
CA ALA A 56 26.01 12.70 -38.03
C ALA A 56 24.99 13.78 -38.45
N ALA A 57 25.45 14.97 -38.80
CA ALA A 57 24.59 16.03 -39.30
C ALA A 57 23.96 15.67 -40.66
N ALA A 58 24.71 15.02 -41.55
CA ALA A 58 24.18 14.52 -42.84
C ALA A 58 23.07 13.47 -42.60
N ALA A 59 23.31 12.49 -41.72
CA ALA A 59 22.30 11.49 -41.36
C ALA A 59 21.07 12.13 -40.72
N ALA A 60 21.26 13.15 -39.88
CA ALA A 60 20.15 13.88 -39.27
C ALA A 60 19.33 14.67 -40.33
N ARG A 61 19.97 15.30 -41.34
CA ARG A 61 19.25 15.94 -42.47
C ARG A 61 18.41 14.95 -43.21
N THR A 62 18.95 13.74 -43.49
CA THR A 62 18.19 12.66 -44.11
C THR A 62 17.01 12.27 -43.25
N ALA A 63 17.21 12.10 -41.94
CA ALA A 63 16.15 11.73 -41.03
C ALA A 63 14.96 12.70 -41.04
N VAL A 64 15.22 14.00 -41.15
CA VAL A 64 14.19 15.04 -41.12
C VAL A 64 13.77 15.56 -42.50
N SER A 65 14.16 14.89 -43.57
CA SER A 65 13.88 15.36 -44.96
C SER A 65 12.42 15.22 -45.38
N ALA A 66 11.70 14.25 -44.79
CA ALA A 66 10.29 13.99 -45.08
C ALA A 66 9.63 13.27 -43.90
N PRO A 67 8.28 13.22 -43.84
CA PRO A 67 7.56 12.46 -42.84
C PRO A 67 7.88 10.98 -42.87
N VAL A 68 7.68 10.28 -41.75
CA VAL A 68 7.69 8.83 -41.60
C VAL A 68 6.28 8.36 -41.34
N ALA A 69 5.68 7.56 -42.22
CA ALA A 69 4.39 6.95 -42.04
C ALA A 69 4.48 5.85 -40.96
N LEU A 70 3.45 5.74 -40.13
CA LEU A 70 3.40 4.80 -39.00
C LEU A 70 2.34 3.75 -39.28
N ARG A 71 2.72 2.48 -39.22
CA ARG A 71 1.80 1.36 -39.40
C ARG A 71 1.78 0.45 -38.18
N PHE A 72 0.57 0.07 -37.78
CA PHE A 72 0.35 -1.00 -36.81
C PHE A 72 -0.39 -2.15 -37.53
N ARG A 73 0.32 -3.25 -37.78
CA ARG A 73 -0.20 -4.36 -38.62
C ARG A 73 -0.62 -3.84 -40.01
N HIS A 74 -1.93 -3.89 -40.30
CA HIS A 74 -2.50 -3.42 -41.57
C HIS A 74 -3.12 -2.03 -41.49
N HIS A 75 -3.03 -1.38 -40.33
CA HIS A 75 -3.64 -0.09 -40.07
C HIS A 75 -2.61 1.03 -40.20
N ASP A 76 -2.94 2.04 -40.97
CA ASP A 76 -2.28 3.32 -40.90
C ASP A 76 -2.71 3.99 -39.58
N VAL A 77 -1.73 4.38 -38.76
CA VAL A 77 -1.97 4.98 -37.47
C VAL A 77 -1.53 6.43 -37.39
N GLY A 78 -0.95 6.98 -38.46
CA GLY A 78 -0.52 8.36 -38.57
C GLY A 78 0.88 8.52 -39.12
N GLU A 79 1.49 9.66 -38.90
CA GLU A 79 2.85 9.96 -39.36
C GLU A 79 3.62 10.81 -38.34
N LEU A 80 4.94 10.74 -38.38
CA LEU A 80 5.83 11.67 -37.72
C LEU A 80 6.42 12.66 -38.71
N GLY A 81 6.04 13.93 -38.58
CA GLY A 81 6.57 14.97 -39.44
C GLY A 81 8.02 15.35 -39.07
N PRO A 82 8.74 16.03 -40.02
CA PRO A 82 10.15 16.42 -39.85
C PRO A 82 10.46 17.16 -38.55
N ARG A 83 9.60 18.09 -38.11
CA ARG A 83 9.78 18.86 -36.87
C ARG A 83 9.70 17.96 -35.63
N THR A 84 8.78 17.03 -35.62
CA THR A 84 8.65 16.05 -34.52
C THR A 84 9.89 15.17 -34.47
N ILE A 85 10.32 14.59 -35.61
CA ILE A 85 11.55 13.78 -35.69
C ILE A 85 12.75 14.58 -35.19
N ALA A 86 12.92 15.82 -35.62
CA ALA A 86 14.02 16.70 -35.18
C ALA A 86 14.04 16.90 -33.66
N SER A 87 12.87 17.06 -33.03
CA SER A 87 12.75 17.22 -31.59
C SER A 87 13.12 15.96 -30.81
N LEU A 88 12.94 14.79 -31.42
CA LEU A 88 13.23 13.49 -30.85
C LEU A 88 14.67 13.05 -31.02
N LEU A 89 15.38 13.54 -32.06
CA LEU A 89 16.77 13.14 -32.35
C LEU A 89 17.70 13.42 -31.18
N ARG A 90 18.59 12.48 -30.93
CA ARG A 90 19.68 12.54 -29.96
C ARG A 90 20.97 12.07 -30.64
N PHE A 91 22.07 12.75 -30.32
CA PHE A 91 23.41 12.44 -30.80
C PHE A 91 24.22 11.95 -29.61
N GLN A 92 24.62 10.70 -29.61
CA GLN A 92 25.38 10.10 -28.51
C GLN A 92 26.80 9.78 -28.99
N PRO A 93 27.84 10.25 -28.27
CA PRO A 93 29.23 9.88 -28.55
C PRO A 93 29.45 8.38 -28.35
N GLN A 94 29.92 7.67 -29.40
CA GLN A 94 30.23 6.25 -29.31
C GLN A 94 31.38 5.90 -30.28
N GLY A 95 32.49 5.35 -29.73
CA GLY A 95 33.61 4.84 -30.57
C GLY A 95 34.27 5.86 -31.50
N GLY A 96 34.27 7.16 -31.13
CA GLY A 96 34.82 8.23 -31.99
C GLY A 96 33.86 8.78 -33.07
N ALA A 97 32.63 8.32 -33.07
CA ALA A 97 31.53 8.77 -33.93
C ALA A 97 30.37 9.30 -33.10
N PHE A 98 29.35 9.84 -33.76
CA PHE A 98 28.06 10.12 -33.16
C PHE A 98 27.05 9.08 -33.62
N GLU A 99 26.44 8.37 -32.68
CA GLU A 99 25.28 7.52 -32.95
C GLU A 99 24.00 8.33 -32.83
N LEU A 100 23.11 8.20 -33.83
CA LEU A 100 21.80 8.80 -33.80
C LEU A 100 20.83 7.88 -33.10
N SER A 101 20.01 8.45 -32.23
CA SER A 101 18.88 7.77 -31.56
C SER A 101 17.70 8.70 -31.45
N LEU A 102 16.54 8.17 -31.07
CA LEU A 102 15.35 8.95 -30.78
C LEU A 102 15.07 8.89 -29.26
N ALA A 103 14.63 10.01 -28.68
CA ALA A 103 14.31 10.09 -27.24
C ALA A 103 13.18 9.11 -26.88
N PRO A 104 13.36 8.13 -25.96
CA PRO A 104 12.34 7.11 -25.64
C PRO A 104 11.03 7.73 -25.15
N GLU A 105 11.10 8.70 -24.23
CA GLU A 105 9.92 9.38 -23.70
C GLU A 105 9.18 10.21 -24.74
N GLY A 106 9.93 10.76 -25.71
CA GLY A 106 9.35 11.46 -26.85
C GLY A 106 8.59 10.48 -27.78
N ILE A 107 9.20 9.35 -28.14
CA ILE A 107 8.53 8.29 -28.90
C ILE A 107 7.27 7.82 -28.18
N ARG A 108 7.35 7.59 -26.87
CA ARG A 108 6.19 7.20 -26.07
C ARG A 108 5.07 8.24 -26.14
N ARG A 109 5.40 9.53 -25.97
CA ARG A 109 4.43 10.61 -25.99
C ARG A 109 3.73 10.74 -27.33
N GLU A 110 4.47 10.64 -28.42
CA GLU A 110 3.94 10.82 -29.78
C GLU A 110 3.16 9.58 -30.27
N LEU A 111 3.65 8.36 -29.98
CA LEU A 111 3.11 7.15 -30.59
C LEU A 111 2.10 6.40 -29.71
N ALA A 112 2.19 6.50 -28.36
CA ALA A 112 1.28 5.75 -27.51
C ALA A 112 -0.21 6.09 -27.75
N PRO A 113 -0.60 7.36 -27.94
CA PRO A 113 -2.00 7.70 -28.24
C PRO A 113 -2.49 7.10 -29.56
N LEU A 114 -1.62 6.98 -30.57
CA LEU A 114 -1.96 6.45 -31.90
C LEU A 114 -2.31 4.96 -31.86
N VAL A 115 -1.70 4.22 -30.94
CA VAL A 115 -1.92 2.77 -30.78
C VAL A 115 -2.79 2.41 -29.58
N GLU A 116 -3.28 3.39 -28.80
CA GLU A 116 -4.05 3.15 -27.57
C GLU A 116 -5.26 2.24 -27.81
N ARG A 117 -6.01 2.44 -28.90
CA ARG A 117 -7.17 1.63 -29.28
C ARG A 117 -6.86 0.15 -29.51
N PHE A 118 -5.61 -0.19 -29.75
CA PHE A 118 -5.12 -1.56 -29.95
C PHE A 118 -4.51 -2.16 -28.69
N THR A 119 -4.32 -1.37 -27.64
CA THR A 119 -3.77 -1.83 -26.37
C THR A 119 -4.84 -2.49 -25.53
N ARG A 120 -4.40 -3.31 -24.59
CA ARG A 120 -5.26 -3.94 -23.59
C ARG A 120 -4.69 -3.65 -22.20
N LYS A 121 -5.56 -3.22 -21.28
CA LYS A 121 -5.17 -3.04 -19.88
C LYS A 121 -4.87 -4.40 -19.25
N PRO A 122 -3.79 -4.54 -18.47
CA PRO A 122 -3.53 -5.73 -17.68
C PRO A 122 -4.63 -5.90 -16.63
N ALA A 123 -4.88 -7.15 -16.24
CA ALA A 123 -5.80 -7.46 -15.14
C ALA A 123 -5.03 -8.25 -14.08
N ASP A 124 -5.05 -7.76 -12.84
CA ASP A 124 -4.42 -8.41 -11.71
C ASP A 124 -5.09 -9.76 -11.40
N ALA A 125 -4.29 -10.71 -10.92
CA ALA A 125 -4.81 -11.92 -10.33
C ALA A 125 -5.60 -11.59 -9.06
N SER A 126 -6.57 -12.45 -8.72
CA SER A 126 -7.38 -12.28 -7.52
C SER A 126 -7.74 -13.63 -6.93
N TYR A 127 -8.55 -13.62 -5.86
CA TYR A 127 -8.98 -14.84 -5.21
C TYR A 127 -10.50 -14.94 -5.20
N ARG A 128 -11.01 -16.12 -5.54
CA ARG A 128 -12.42 -16.48 -5.39
C ARG A 128 -12.57 -17.53 -4.30
N VAL A 129 -13.38 -17.25 -3.31
CA VAL A 129 -13.74 -18.22 -2.27
C VAL A 129 -14.89 -19.06 -2.76
N VAL A 130 -14.75 -20.38 -2.62
CA VAL A 130 -15.79 -21.39 -2.93
C VAL A 130 -15.90 -22.33 -1.73
N GLY A 131 -16.90 -22.10 -0.89
CA GLY A 131 -17.07 -22.78 0.38
C GLY A 131 -15.86 -22.60 1.32
N LYS A 132 -15.14 -23.67 1.62
CA LYS A 132 -13.94 -23.64 2.48
C LYS A 132 -12.63 -23.55 1.69
N ARG A 133 -12.68 -23.40 0.37
CA ARG A 133 -11.50 -23.37 -0.51
C ARG A 133 -11.35 -22.03 -1.21
N VAL A 134 -10.12 -21.72 -1.59
CA VAL A 134 -9.79 -20.52 -2.39
C VAL A 134 -9.26 -20.99 -3.75
N ARG A 135 -9.74 -20.36 -4.80
CA ARG A 135 -9.23 -20.50 -6.16
C ARG A 135 -8.59 -19.19 -6.60
N VAL A 136 -7.41 -19.30 -7.20
CA VAL A 136 -6.77 -18.15 -7.85
C VAL A 136 -7.53 -17.86 -9.14
N VAL A 137 -8.00 -16.64 -9.30
CA VAL A 137 -8.46 -16.09 -10.57
C VAL A 137 -7.22 -15.58 -11.29
N LYS A 138 -6.97 -16.11 -12.50
CA LYS A 138 -5.76 -15.78 -13.24
C LYS A 138 -5.73 -14.30 -13.63
N GLY A 139 -4.60 -13.67 -13.41
CA GLY A 139 -4.28 -12.38 -14.00
C GLY A 139 -4.09 -12.52 -15.51
N ARG A 140 -4.12 -11.42 -16.20
CA ARG A 140 -3.96 -11.35 -17.63
C ARG A 140 -3.06 -10.18 -18.01
N ASP A 141 -2.06 -10.46 -18.84
CA ASP A 141 -1.20 -9.42 -19.38
C ASP A 141 -1.99 -8.45 -20.24
N GLY A 142 -1.63 -7.21 -20.14
CA GLY A 142 -2.01 -6.17 -21.06
C GLY A 142 -1.02 -6.06 -22.22
N THR A 143 -1.18 -5.03 -23.02
CA THR A 143 -0.22 -4.64 -24.04
C THR A 143 0.03 -3.14 -23.98
N MET A 144 1.21 -2.71 -24.37
CA MET A 144 1.62 -1.32 -24.46
C MET A 144 2.53 -1.11 -25.68
N LEU A 145 2.74 0.13 -26.07
CA LEU A 145 3.69 0.45 -27.14
C LEU A 145 5.06 -0.16 -26.84
N ASP A 146 5.61 -0.87 -27.79
CA ASP A 146 7.03 -1.26 -27.80
C ASP A 146 7.87 -0.04 -28.17
N VAL A 147 8.32 0.69 -27.15
CA VAL A 147 9.06 1.95 -27.35
C VAL A 147 10.40 1.69 -28.02
N ALA A 148 11.11 0.63 -27.66
CA ALA A 148 12.42 0.31 -28.22
C ALA A 148 12.30 -0.11 -29.69
N GLY A 149 11.36 -1.01 -30.00
CA GLY A 149 11.07 -1.40 -31.38
C GLY A 149 10.61 -0.22 -32.23
N ALA A 150 9.77 0.67 -31.68
CA ALA A 150 9.31 1.86 -32.36
C ALA A 150 10.46 2.87 -32.64
N GLN A 151 11.38 3.06 -31.66
CA GLN A 151 12.58 3.89 -31.90
C GLN A 151 13.41 3.39 -33.07
N ALA A 152 13.71 2.08 -33.08
CA ALA A 152 14.51 1.47 -34.13
C ALA A 152 13.79 1.56 -35.50
N ALA A 153 12.49 1.24 -35.54
CA ALA A 153 11.71 1.28 -36.78
C ALA A 153 11.60 2.70 -37.35
N VAL A 154 11.31 3.69 -36.51
CA VAL A 154 11.20 5.09 -36.94
C VAL A 154 12.55 5.65 -37.39
N LEU A 155 13.63 5.37 -36.65
CA LEU A 155 14.97 5.83 -37.02
C LEU A 155 15.45 5.18 -38.33
N GLY A 156 15.25 3.87 -38.46
CA GLY A 156 15.58 3.15 -39.72
C GLY A 156 14.83 3.74 -40.91
N ALA A 157 13.50 3.84 -40.81
CA ALA A 157 12.67 4.41 -41.88
C ALA A 157 13.02 5.89 -42.18
N ALA A 158 13.53 6.63 -41.17
CA ALA A 158 13.92 8.03 -41.35
C ALA A 158 15.29 8.20 -42.01
N THR A 159 16.23 7.28 -41.79
CA THR A 159 17.64 7.38 -42.27
C THR A 159 17.96 6.58 -43.51
N GLU A 160 17.15 5.58 -43.82
CA GLU A 160 17.34 4.75 -45.04
C GLU A 160 16.76 5.42 -46.29
N SER A 161 17.36 5.11 -47.43
CA SER A 161 16.85 5.51 -48.74
C SER A 161 15.77 4.52 -49.19
N GLY A 162 14.52 4.96 -49.26
CA GLY A 162 13.42 4.10 -49.71
C GLY A 162 12.07 4.51 -49.13
N VAL A 163 11.24 3.51 -48.84
CA VAL A 163 9.91 3.73 -48.28
C VAL A 163 10.03 4.17 -46.81
N ARG A 164 9.58 5.39 -46.52
CA ARG A 164 9.62 5.98 -45.16
C ARG A 164 8.40 5.51 -44.35
N GLU A 165 8.39 4.22 -44.05
CA GLU A 165 7.32 3.59 -43.29
C GLU A 165 7.88 2.80 -42.11
N ALA A 166 7.41 3.09 -40.92
CA ALA A 166 7.82 2.44 -39.66
C ALA A 166 6.70 1.53 -39.14
N ALA A 167 7.01 0.25 -38.96
CA ALA A 167 6.11 -0.69 -38.33
C ALA A 167 6.16 -0.55 -36.81
N ILE A 168 5.03 -0.18 -36.20
CA ILE A 168 4.91 0.02 -34.74
C ILE A 168 4.40 -1.26 -34.09
N GLY A 169 5.10 -1.71 -33.06
CA GLY A 169 4.77 -2.92 -32.30
C GLY A 169 4.14 -2.62 -30.94
N LEU A 170 3.52 -3.64 -30.37
CA LEU A 170 3.12 -3.67 -28.97
C LEU A 170 3.91 -4.74 -28.23
N THR A 171 4.28 -4.44 -27.01
CA THR A 171 4.89 -5.39 -26.07
C THR A 171 3.93 -5.75 -24.95
N ALA A 172 4.19 -6.85 -24.23
CA ALA A 172 3.41 -7.25 -23.07
C ALA A 172 3.58 -6.23 -21.94
N ARG A 173 2.48 -5.99 -21.22
CA ARG A 173 2.45 -5.25 -19.98
C ARG A 173 1.93 -6.16 -18.88
N GLU A 174 2.81 -6.56 -18.00
CA GLU A 174 2.43 -7.44 -16.89
C GLU A 174 1.46 -6.76 -15.92
N PRO A 175 0.56 -7.52 -15.28
CA PRO A 175 -0.25 -7.03 -14.19
C PRO A 175 0.62 -6.72 -12.97
N LYS A 176 0.16 -5.83 -12.10
CA LYS A 176 0.86 -5.50 -10.84
C LYS A 176 0.90 -6.67 -9.86
N PHE A 177 -0.07 -7.57 -9.97
CA PHE A 177 -0.17 -8.79 -9.20
C PHE A 177 -0.45 -9.96 -10.13
N SER A 178 0.58 -10.75 -10.41
CA SER A 178 0.53 -11.83 -11.37
C SER A 178 -0.16 -13.09 -10.80
N THR A 179 -0.53 -14.02 -11.68
CA THR A 179 -1.02 -15.36 -11.26
C THR A 179 0.03 -16.11 -10.43
N GLN A 180 1.32 -15.91 -10.74
CA GLN A 180 2.42 -16.52 -10.01
C GLN A 180 2.51 -15.94 -8.59
N ASP A 181 2.42 -14.62 -8.43
CA ASP A 181 2.39 -13.96 -7.12
C ASP A 181 1.23 -14.48 -6.27
N ALA A 182 0.03 -14.56 -6.87
CA ALA A 182 -1.14 -15.07 -6.17
C ALA A 182 -0.95 -16.52 -5.69
N ARG A 183 -0.31 -17.38 -6.48
CA ARG A 183 -0.02 -18.76 -6.09
C ARG A 183 1.06 -18.84 -5.01
N ALA A 184 2.09 -18.01 -5.11
CA ALA A 184 3.20 -17.95 -4.16
C ALA A 184 2.75 -17.57 -2.74
N LEU A 185 1.67 -16.78 -2.60
CA LEU A 185 1.10 -16.43 -1.30
C LEU A 185 0.50 -17.63 -0.54
N GLY A 186 0.27 -18.77 -1.19
CA GLY A 186 -0.13 -20.01 -0.54
C GLY A 186 -1.53 -20.00 0.12
N ILE A 187 -2.43 -19.14 -0.34
CA ILE A 187 -3.79 -19.02 0.18
C ILE A 187 -4.66 -20.11 -0.44
N ARG A 188 -5.03 -21.15 0.32
CA ARG A 188 -5.69 -22.33 -0.24
C ARG A 188 -7.06 -22.65 0.35
N ARG A 189 -7.23 -22.52 1.67
CA ARG A 189 -8.45 -22.93 2.37
C ARG A 189 -8.71 -22.12 3.62
N ARG A 190 -9.94 -22.20 4.14
CA ARG A 190 -10.31 -21.59 5.40
C ARG A 190 -9.55 -22.26 6.55
N VAL A 191 -8.85 -21.45 7.36
CA VAL A 191 -8.05 -21.90 8.51
C VAL A 191 -8.66 -21.45 9.84
N SER A 192 -9.47 -20.38 9.83
CA SER A 192 -10.25 -19.91 10.97
C SER A 192 -11.54 -19.26 10.49
N THR A 193 -12.58 -19.29 11.32
CA THR A 193 -13.83 -18.55 11.11
C THR A 193 -14.49 -18.28 12.45
N PHE A 194 -14.99 -17.07 12.63
CA PHE A 194 -15.71 -16.69 13.83
C PHE A 194 -16.90 -15.80 13.46
N THR A 195 -18.01 -16.02 14.13
CA THR A 195 -19.25 -15.25 13.93
C THR A 195 -19.66 -14.63 15.26
N THR A 196 -20.09 -13.39 15.23
CA THR A 196 -20.79 -12.74 16.36
C THR A 196 -22.19 -12.36 15.95
N ASP A 197 -23.12 -12.49 16.91
CA ASP A 197 -24.48 -12.00 16.80
C ASP A 197 -24.51 -10.51 17.11
N MET A 198 -25.26 -9.73 16.30
CA MET A 198 -25.40 -8.30 16.50
C MET A 198 -26.52 -7.96 17.48
N GLY A 199 -27.37 -8.92 17.85
CA GLY A 199 -28.53 -8.69 18.68
C GLY A 199 -29.49 -7.64 18.11
N PRO A 200 -30.41 -7.12 18.91
CA PRO A 200 -31.18 -5.95 18.55
C PRO A 200 -30.26 -4.75 18.34
N SER A 201 -30.20 -4.25 17.12
CA SER A 201 -29.32 -3.17 16.71
C SER A 201 -30.04 -2.14 15.88
N SER A 202 -29.68 -0.86 16.05
CA SER A 202 -30.18 0.20 15.19
C SER A 202 -29.67 0.02 13.75
N SER A 203 -30.42 0.53 12.77
CA SER A 203 -30.01 0.49 11.36
C SER A 203 -28.65 1.15 11.11
N ASN A 204 -28.34 2.22 11.81
CA ASN A 204 -27.05 2.89 11.70
C ASN A 204 -25.90 2.03 12.25
N ARG A 205 -26.11 1.28 13.35
CA ARG A 205 -25.12 0.35 13.88
C ARG A 205 -24.86 -0.80 12.90
N ILE A 206 -25.93 -1.39 12.34
CA ILE A 206 -25.84 -2.42 11.32
C ILE A 206 -25.05 -1.91 10.12
N TRP A 207 -25.40 -0.73 9.61
CA TRP A 207 -24.69 -0.07 8.51
C TRP A 207 -23.20 0.10 8.81
N ASN A 208 -22.83 0.63 9.96
CA ASN A 208 -21.43 0.84 10.34
C ASN A 208 -20.66 -0.47 10.41
N VAL A 209 -21.25 -1.54 10.95
CA VAL A 209 -20.63 -2.86 11.05
C VAL A 209 -20.39 -3.44 9.65
N HIS A 210 -21.37 -3.35 8.74
CA HIS A 210 -21.24 -3.79 7.36
C HIS A 210 -20.15 -3.00 6.63
N LEU A 211 -20.15 -1.69 6.75
CA LEU A 211 -19.15 -0.82 6.14
C LEU A 211 -17.73 -1.14 6.61
N MET A 212 -17.54 -1.38 7.92
CA MET A 212 -16.24 -1.81 8.44
C MET A 212 -15.82 -3.19 7.93
N ALA A 213 -16.78 -4.11 7.82
CA ALA A 213 -16.52 -5.43 7.24
C ALA A 213 -16.05 -5.31 5.78
N ASP A 214 -16.66 -4.43 5.00
CA ASP A 214 -16.27 -4.15 3.60
C ASP A 214 -14.87 -3.54 3.50
N TYR A 215 -14.49 -2.62 4.39
CA TYR A 215 -13.12 -2.07 4.44
C TYR A 215 -12.06 -3.15 4.72
N ILE A 216 -12.42 -4.21 5.45
CA ILE A 216 -11.51 -5.29 5.84
C ILE A 216 -11.53 -6.44 4.83
N ASP A 217 -12.64 -6.61 4.09
CA ASP A 217 -12.76 -7.69 3.12
C ASP A 217 -11.66 -7.69 2.07
N GLY A 218 -11.11 -8.85 1.76
CA GLY A 218 -10.03 -8.96 0.79
C GLY A 218 -8.64 -8.59 1.31
N THR A 219 -8.51 -8.15 2.57
CA THR A 219 -7.18 -7.84 3.15
C THR A 219 -6.28 -9.07 3.13
N ILE A 220 -5.05 -8.88 2.64
CA ILE A 220 -4.01 -9.92 2.60
C ILE A 220 -2.89 -9.55 3.57
N ILE A 221 -2.67 -10.42 4.56
CA ILE A 221 -1.59 -10.28 5.53
C ILE A 221 -0.45 -11.22 5.13
N LYS A 222 0.62 -10.69 4.54
CA LYS A 222 1.79 -11.49 4.14
C LYS A 222 2.51 -12.08 5.37
N PRO A 223 3.29 -13.17 5.21
CA PRO A 223 4.12 -13.72 6.28
C PRO A 223 4.96 -12.64 6.98
N GLY A 224 5.03 -12.70 8.31
CA GLY A 224 5.77 -11.75 9.13
C GLY A 224 5.13 -10.37 9.30
N LYS A 225 4.06 -10.04 8.58
CA LYS A 225 3.40 -8.72 8.68
C LYS A 225 2.34 -8.69 9.76
N THR A 226 2.15 -7.50 10.32
CA THR A 226 1.14 -7.22 11.36
C THR A 226 -0.08 -6.58 10.72
N PHE A 227 -1.25 -7.10 11.06
CA PHE A 227 -2.54 -6.45 10.83
C PHE A 227 -2.77 -5.40 11.93
N SER A 228 -3.28 -4.24 11.57
CA SER A 228 -3.78 -3.21 12.48
C SER A 228 -5.18 -2.83 12.01
N PHE A 229 -6.14 -2.94 12.91
CA PHE A 229 -7.53 -2.59 12.62
C PHE A 229 -7.66 -1.12 12.22
N ASN A 230 -7.06 -0.24 13.02
CA ASN A 230 -7.11 1.20 12.77
C ASN A 230 -6.45 1.58 11.46
N LYS A 231 -5.34 0.94 11.08
CA LYS A 231 -4.66 1.20 9.81
C LYS A 231 -5.50 0.77 8.60
N VAL A 232 -6.21 -0.36 8.68
CA VAL A 232 -7.01 -0.89 7.57
C VAL A 232 -8.32 -0.13 7.43
N VAL A 233 -9.04 0.08 8.52
CA VAL A 233 -10.35 0.75 8.51
C VAL A 233 -10.20 2.27 8.39
N GLY A 234 -9.19 2.88 9.02
CA GLY A 234 -8.98 4.33 9.07
C GLY A 234 -9.95 5.07 10.00
N PRO A 235 -10.01 6.40 9.92
CA PRO A 235 -10.91 7.23 10.73
C PRO A 235 -12.38 6.95 10.40
N ARG A 236 -13.22 6.96 11.42
CA ARG A 236 -14.67 6.72 11.29
C ARG A 236 -15.36 8.08 11.20
N THR A 237 -15.49 8.59 9.97
CA THR A 237 -16.09 9.91 9.73
C THR A 237 -17.29 9.81 8.78
N PRO A 238 -18.19 10.80 8.80
CA PRO A 238 -19.33 10.84 7.87
C PRO A 238 -18.92 10.82 6.40
N GLU A 239 -17.82 11.50 6.05
CA GLU A 239 -17.29 11.56 4.67
C GLU A 239 -16.86 10.17 4.17
N ARG A 240 -16.54 9.27 5.08
CA ARG A 240 -16.22 7.88 4.80
C ARG A 240 -17.44 6.95 4.88
N GLY A 241 -18.63 7.51 5.02
CA GLY A 241 -19.92 6.80 5.03
C GLY A 241 -20.33 6.28 6.40
N PHE A 242 -19.62 6.60 7.49
CA PHE A 242 -20.02 6.20 8.83
C PHE A 242 -21.17 7.06 9.34
N ARG A 243 -22.08 6.42 10.07
CA ARG A 243 -23.27 7.02 10.65
C ARG A 243 -23.15 7.09 12.16
N GLU A 244 -23.99 7.93 12.76
CA GLU A 244 -24.12 7.96 14.21
C GLU A 244 -24.66 6.61 14.71
N GLY A 245 -24.00 6.07 15.69
CA GLY A 245 -24.40 4.88 16.44
C GLY A 245 -24.18 5.13 17.92
N GLN A 246 -23.87 4.10 18.68
CA GLN A 246 -23.59 4.20 20.11
C GLN A 246 -22.19 3.70 20.44
N MET A 247 -21.50 4.40 21.34
CA MET A 247 -20.25 3.98 21.93
C MET A 247 -20.34 3.98 23.47
N ILE A 248 -19.48 3.19 24.09
CA ILE A 248 -19.32 3.17 25.54
C ILE A 248 -18.45 4.35 25.98
N LEU A 249 -18.98 5.20 26.85
CA LEU A 249 -18.25 6.27 27.53
C LEU A 249 -18.52 6.17 29.03
N GLY A 250 -17.51 5.80 29.82
CA GLY A 250 -17.70 5.48 31.22
C GLY A 250 -18.71 4.34 31.42
N SER A 251 -19.79 4.61 32.12
CA SER A 251 -20.90 3.68 32.36
C SER A 251 -22.09 3.87 31.43
N LEU A 252 -22.01 4.78 30.43
CA LEU A 252 -23.08 5.14 29.53
C LEU A 252 -22.85 4.65 28.10
N LEU A 253 -23.94 4.49 27.37
CA LEU A 253 -23.95 4.45 25.92
C LEU A 253 -24.29 5.84 25.41
N VAL A 254 -23.40 6.45 24.65
CA VAL A 254 -23.55 7.79 24.09
C VAL A 254 -23.53 7.75 22.56
N PRO A 255 -24.22 8.68 21.89
CA PRO A 255 -24.14 8.81 20.43
C PRO A 255 -22.70 9.07 19.98
N ALA A 256 -22.26 8.40 18.92
CA ALA A 256 -20.96 8.61 18.31
C ALA A 256 -20.92 8.11 16.87
N ILE A 257 -20.22 8.83 16.01
CA ILE A 257 -19.99 8.38 14.63
C ILE A 257 -19.19 7.07 14.61
N GLY A 258 -19.65 6.09 13.86
CA GLY A 258 -18.99 4.78 13.73
C GLY A 258 -19.30 3.81 14.87
N GLY A 259 -20.34 4.04 15.66
CA GLY A 259 -20.78 3.09 16.71
C GLY A 259 -21.01 1.68 16.12
N GLY A 260 -20.53 0.65 16.86
CA GLY A 260 -20.53 -0.76 16.41
C GLY A 260 -19.14 -1.30 16.08
N VAL A 261 -18.11 -0.46 16.02
CA VAL A 261 -16.74 -0.82 15.62
C VAL A 261 -16.12 -1.95 16.45
N CYS A 262 -16.40 -1.97 17.76
CA CYS A 262 -15.83 -2.97 18.65
C CYS A 262 -16.35 -4.38 18.39
N GLN A 263 -17.55 -4.54 17.83
CA GLN A 263 -18.03 -5.86 17.39
C GLN A 263 -17.18 -6.42 16.24
N THR A 264 -16.84 -5.58 15.29
CA THR A 264 -15.97 -5.96 14.16
C THR A 264 -14.57 -6.37 14.67
N ALA A 265 -14.01 -5.59 15.60
CA ALA A 265 -12.72 -5.91 16.23
C ALA A 265 -12.79 -7.20 17.05
N THR A 266 -13.86 -7.41 17.84
CA THR A 266 -14.07 -8.64 18.62
C THR A 266 -14.16 -9.87 17.74
N THR A 267 -14.88 -9.80 16.61
CA THR A 267 -15.00 -10.91 15.67
C THR A 267 -13.65 -11.26 15.04
N LEU A 268 -12.87 -10.25 14.64
CA LEU A 268 -11.51 -10.44 14.11
C LEU A 268 -10.54 -10.99 15.16
N PHE A 269 -10.58 -10.46 16.39
CA PHE A 269 -9.74 -10.94 17.48
C PHE A 269 -9.95 -12.43 17.70
N ASN A 270 -11.20 -12.89 17.71
CA ASN A 270 -11.50 -14.29 17.89
C ASN A 270 -10.96 -15.17 16.74
N ASN A 271 -10.96 -14.68 15.50
CA ASN A 271 -10.29 -15.40 14.40
C ASN A 271 -8.78 -15.50 14.63
N ALA A 272 -8.12 -14.42 15.02
CA ALA A 272 -6.70 -14.42 15.34
C ALA A 272 -6.39 -15.32 16.57
N PHE A 273 -7.28 -15.31 17.56
CA PHE A 273 -7.19 -16.14 18.75
C PHE A 273 -7.30 -17.63 18.40
N GLU A 274 -8.33 -18.03 17.65
CA GLU A 274 -8.57 -19.43 17.25
C GLU A 274 -7.49 -19.98 16.29
N LEU A 275 -6.90 -19.12 15.45
CA LEU A 275 -5.78 -19.51 14.61
C LEU A 275 -4.44 -19.50 15.37
N GLY A 276 -4.43 -19.01 16.60
CA GLY A 276 -3.22 -18.95 17.42
C GLY A 276 -2.21 -17.90 16.92
N LEU A 277 -2.63 -16.82 16.30
CA LEU A 277 -1.72 -15.75 15.87
C LEU A 277 -1.20 -14.94 17.06
N PRO A 278 0.06 -14.44 17.03
CA PRO A 278 0.56 -13.50 18.03
C PRO A 278 -0.27 -12.22 18.04
N VAL A 279 -0.94 -11.94 19.14
CA VAL A 279 -1.64 -10.67 19.37
C VAL A 279 -0.65 -9.67 19.92
N LYS A 280 -0.54 -8.52 19.27
CA LYS A 280 0.40 -7.45 19.60
C LYS A 280 -0.27 -6.37 20.45
N GLU A 281 -1.54 -6.12 20.18
CA GLU A 281 -2.34 -5.15 20.90
C GLU A 281 -3.79 -5.62 20.94
N ARG A 282 -4.39 -5.59 22.10
CA ARG A 282 -5.81 -5.86 22.34
C ARG A 282 -6.22 -5.24 23.67
N HIS A 283 -7.32 -4.54 23.67
CA HIS A 283 -7.96 -3.97 24.86
C HIS A 283 -9.36 -4.58 25.03
N ASN A 284 -9.75 -4.87 26.27
CA ASN A 284 -11.13 -5.26 26.59
C ASN A 284 -12.02 -4.03 26.71
N HIS A 285 -13.35 -4.21 26.63
CA HIS A 285 -14.28 -3.14 26.96
C HIS A 285 -14.19 -2.78 28.45
N SER A 286 -14.60 -1.57 28.81
CA SER A 286 -14.62 -1.13 30.21
C SER A 286 -15.52 -2.02 31.06
N TRP A 287 -16.68 -2.45 30.57
CA TRP A 287 -17.52 -3.44 31.23
C TRP A 287 -17.72 -4.70 30.39
N TYR A 288 -18.15 -5.78 31.04
CA TYR A 288 -18.42 -7.05 30.38
C TYR A 288 -19.67 -6.98 29.50
N ILE A 289 -19.55 -7.36 28.24
CA ILE A 289 -20.62 -7.44 27.26
C ILE A 289 -20.95 -8.92 27.06
N SER A 290 -22.11 -9.36 27.57
CA SER A 290 -22.46 -10.77 27.71
C SER A 290 -22.60 -11.56 26.41
N HIS A 291 -22.82 -10.91 25.27
CA HIS A 291 -22.91 -11.60 23.97
C HIS A 291 -21.55 -11.89 23.32
N TYR A 292 -20.46 -11.47 23.95
CA TYR A 292 -19.11 -11.91 23.56
C TYR A 292 -18.59 -13.01 24.49
N PRO A 293 -17.73 -13.91 23.99
CA PRO A 293 -17.07 -14.89 24.88
C PRO A 293 -16.29 -14.13 25.97
N ILE A 294 -16.49 -14.54 27.21
CA ILE A 294 -15.89 -13.87 28.36
C ILE A 294 -14.37 -13.77 28.25
N GLY A 295 -13.81 -12.58 28.46
CA GLY A 295 -12.38 -12.30 28.34
C GLY A 295 -11.84 -12.35 26.90
N ARG A 296 -12.72 -12.45 25.89
CA ARG A 296 -12.34 -12.56 24.47
C ARG A 296 -13.00 -11.47 23.60
N ASP A 297 -13.33 -10.35 24.17
CA ASP A 297 -13.75 -9.14 23.48
C ASP A 297 -12.55 -8.27 23.09
N ALA A 298 -12.75 -7.35 22.15
CA ALA A 298 -11.77 -6.37 21.74
C ALA A 298 -12.43 -5.02 21.45
N THR A 299 -11.88 -3.95 22.04
CA THR A 299 -12.30 -2.58 21.78
C THR A 299 -11.26 -1.84 20.97
N VAL A 300 -11.71 -0.96 20.09
CA VAL A 300 -10.87 -0.11 19.26
C VAL A 300 -11.48 1.28 19.11
N SER A 301 -10.62 2.30 19.01
CA SER A 301 -11.01 3.67 18.67
C SER A 301 -9.97 4.32 17.78
N TRP A 302 -10.37 5.28 16.96
CA TRP A 302 -9.40 6.02 16.13
C TRP A 302 -8.59 6.97 17.01
N GLY A 303 -7.26 6.88 16.88
CA GLY A 303 -6.34 7.66 17.73
C GLY A 303 -6.16 7.12 19.15
N GLY A 304 -6.76 5.98 19.47
CA GLY A 304 -6.66 5.30 20.77
C GLY A 304 -6.42 3.79 20.60
N PRO A 305 -7.08 2.94 21.39
CA PRO A 305 -6.89 1.49 21.36
C PRO A 305 -7.01 0.89 19.96
N ASP A 306 -6.13 -0.06 19.63
CA ASP A 306 -6.14 -0.80 18.37
C ASP A 306 -6.23 -2.32 18.61
N LEU A 307 -6.57 -3.05 17.58
CA LEU A 307 -6.41 -4.49 17.52
C LEU A 307 -5.29 -4.82 16.53
N GLN A 308 -4.21 -5.39 17.04
CA GLN A 308 -3.07 -5.77 16.24
C GLN A 308 -2.69 -7.22 16.45
N PHE A 309 -2.49 -7.96 15.35
CA PHE A 309 -1.97 -9.32 15.38
C PHE A 309 -1.04 -9.59 14.19
N LYS A 310 -0.05 -10.44 14.41
CA LYS A 310 0.97 -10.76 13.42
C LYS A 310 0.62 -12.08 12.70
N ASN A 311 0.78 -12.11 11.39
CA ASN A 311 0.81 -13.36 10.65
C ASN A 311 2.20 -14.01 10.82
N ASP A 312 2.27 -15.03 11.67
CA ASP A 312 3.47 -15.84 11.90
C ASP A 312 3.43 -17.19 11.15
N LEU A 313 2.51 -17.34 10.20
CA LEU A 313 2.48 -18.48 9.28
C LEU A 313 3.47 -18.25 8.11
N ASP A 314 3.89 -19.35 7.45
CA ASP A 314 4.74 -19.29 6.23
C ASP A 314 3.96 -18.81 5.00
N HIS A 315 2.64 -18.77 5.07
CA HIS A 315 1.75 -18.37 3.99
C HIS A 315 0.93 -17.13 4.37
N ALA A 316 0.51 -16.39 3.36
CA ALA A 316 -0.34 -15.23 3.58
C ALA A 316 -1.75 -15.62 4.10
N ILE A 317 -2.36 -14.72 4.84
CA ILE A 317 -3.74 -14.81 5.29
C ILE A 317 -4.59 -13.85 4.45
N LEU A 318 -5.63 -14.38 3.80
CA LEU A 318 -6.69 -13.58 3.19
C LEU A 318 -7.87 -13.52 4.16
N ILE A 319 -8.31 -12.32 4.48
CA ILE A 319 -9.52 -12.09 5.28
C ILE A 319 -10.71 -11.98 4.33
N LYS A 320 -11.77 -12.72 4.60
CA LYS A 320 -13.06 -12.58 3.94
C LYS A 320 -14.15 -12.36 4.96
N THR A 321 -15.11 -11.54 4.60
CA THR A 321 -16.24 -11.18 5.44
C THR A 321 -17.56 -11.67 4.86
N SER A 322 -18.51 -11.92 5.71
CA SER A 322 -19.91 -12.08 5.36
C SER A 322 -20.78 -11.61 6.51
N TYR A 323 -21.92 -11.04 6.21
CA TYR A 323 -22.81 -10.49 7.22
C TYR A 323 -24.27 -10.58 6.79
N THR A 324 -25.15 -10.53 7.78
CA THR A 324 -26.58 -10.28 7.67
C THR A 324 -26.92 -9.13 8.61
N ASP A 325 -28.17 -8.73 8.69
CA ASP A 325 -28.60 -7.72 9.66
C ASP A 325 -28.47 -8.16 11.12
N SER A 326 -28.29 -9.46 11.37
CA SER A 326 -28.15 -10.04 12.72
C SER A 326 -26.79 -10.64 13.01
N THR A 327 -25.95 -10.90 12.02
CA THR A 327 -24.67 -11.61 12.22
C THR A 327 -23.52 -10.96 11.44
N LEU A 328 -22.32 -11.04 12.03
CA LEU A 328 -21.07 -10.70 11.36
C LEU A 328 -20.11 -11.88 11.45
N THR A 329 -19.59 -12.33 10.31
CA THR A 329 -18.62 -13.43 10.21
C THR A 329 -17.34 -12.95 9.54
N PHE A 330 -16.20 -13.24 10.15
CA PHE A 330 -14.90 -13.19 9.50
C PHE A 330 -14.36 -14.61 9.28
N SER A 331 -13.74 -14.82 8.14
CA SER A 331 -13.06 -16.07 7.80
C SER A 331 -11.65 -15.79 7.32
N PHE A 332 -10.67 -16.46 7.89
CA PHE A 332 -9.27 -16.38 7.47
C PHE A 332 -8.97 -17.58 6.56
N PHE A 333 -8.37 -17.26 5.41
CA PHE A 333 -7.94 -18.26 4.42
C PHE A 333 -6.42 -18.24 4.27
N SER A 334 -5.80 -19.41 4.36
CA SER A 334 -4.36 -19.62 4.27
C SER A 334 -4.06 -21.09 3.97
N THR A 335 -2.86 -21.55 4.28
CA THR A 335 -2.50 -22.97 4.35
C THR A 335 -2.31 -23.36 5.82
N LYS A 336 -3.05 -24.39 6.26
CA LYS A 336 -2.94 -24.92 7.65
C LYS A 336 -1.61 -25.67 7.81
N GLN A 337 -0.83 -25.29 8.82
CA GLN A 337 0.52 -25.81 9.07
C GLN A 337 0.55 -26.72 10.30
N GLY A 338 -0.42 -27.63 10.46
CA GLY A 338 -0.47 -28.52 11.64
C GLY A 338 -0.70 -27.78 12.96
N ARG A 339 -1.13 -26.50 12.90
CA ARG A 339 -1.38 -25.67 14.09
C ARG A 339 -2.66 -26.11 14.80
N LYS A 340 -2.56 -26.26 16.12
CA LYS A 340 -3.68 -26.57 17.03
C LYS A 340 -3.65 -25.56 18.18
N VAL A 341 -4.80 -25.03 18.52
CA VAL A 341 -4.99 -24.12 19.66
C VAL A 341 -5.82 -24.80 20.73
N VAL A 342 -5.38 -24.69 21.98
CA VAL A 342 -6.11 -25.12 23.17
C VAL A 342 -6.21 -23.93 24.10
N SER A 343 -7.42 -23.60 24.56
CA SER A 343 -7.65 -22.49 25.47
C SER A 343 -8.42 -22.93 26.70
N SER A 344 -8.24 -22.21 27.80
CA SER A 344 -9.00 -22.33 29.03
C SER A 344 -9.28 -20.96 29.62
N THR A 345 -10.42 -20.79 30.25
CA THR A 345 -10.80 -19.59 30.97
C THR A 345 -10.59 -19.80 32.45
N GLY A 346 -9.88 -18.87 33.11
CA GLY A 346 -9.69 -18.90 34.56
C GLY A 346 -10.96 -18.48 35.32
N PRO A 347 -10.93 -18.53 36.65
CA PRO A 347 -12.02 -18.02 37.46
C PRO A 347 -12.13 -16.49 37.38
N GLN A 348 -13.31 -15.99 37.61
CA GLN A 348 -13.52 -14.56 37.88
C GLN A 348 -12.95 -14.22 39.24
N THR A 349 -12.22 -13.12 39.33
CA THR A 349 -11.56 -12.65 40.58
C THR A 349 -11.76 -11.16 40.75
N ASN A 350 -11.33 -10.62 41.89
CA ASN A 350 -11.32 -9.18 42.17
C ASN A 350 -12.68 -8.52 41.88
N PHE A 351 -13.74 -9.09 42.43
CA PHE A 351 -15.09 -8.56 42.28
C PHE A 351 -15.22 -7.14 42.83
N ARG A 352 -15.91 -6.29 42.07
CA ARG A 352 -16.18 -4.89 42.39
C ARG A 352 -17.68 -4.63 42.43
N SER A 353 -18.18 -4.08 43.50
CA SER A 353 -19.58 -3.69 43.62
C SER A 353 -19.88 -2.45 42.77
N PRO A 354 -21.05 -2.35 42.18
CA PRO A 354 -21.52 -1.16 41.48
C PRO A 354 -21.53 0.06 42.41
N LYS A 355 -20.98 1.18 41.93
CA LYS A 355 -21.01 2.47 42.58
C LYS A 355 -21.53 3.52 41.61
N PRO A 356 -22.21 4.58 42.08
CA PRO A 356 -22.61 5.67 41.21
C PRO A 356 -21.43 6.32 40.49
N SER A 357 -21.59 6.60 39.20
CA SER A 357 -20.69 7.42 38.40
C SER A 357 -21.28 8.82 38.22
N TYR A 358 -20.43 9.81 37.99
CA TYR A 358 -20.83 11.20 37.87
C TYR A 358 -20.33 11.76 36.57
N ALA A 359 -21.25 12.18 35.68
CA ALA A 359 -20.92 12.76 34.38
C ALA A 359 -21.29 14.25 34.37
N TYR A 360 -20.54 15.01 33.57
CA TYR A 360 -20.87 16.39 33.26
C TYR A 360 -21.33 16.52 31.83
N ASP A 361 -22.48 17.16 31.60
CA ASP A 361 -23.05 17.43 30.28
C ASP A 361 -23.04 18.94 30.06
N PRO A 362 -22.08 19.47 29.24
CA PRO A 362 -21.99 20.91 28.98
C PRO A 362 -23.18 21.45 28.16
N SER A 363 -23.90 20.58 27.48
CA SER A 363 -25.07 20.93 26.63
C SER A 363 -26.41 20.85 27.38
N ALA A 364 -26.41 20.30 28.58
CA ALA A 364 -27.63 20.19 29.38
C ALA A 364 -28.10 21.55 29.93
N PRO A 365 -29.38 21.72 30.24
CA PRO A 365 -29.88 22.94 30.86
C PRO A 365 -29.13 23.31 32.17
N LYS A 366 -28.94 24.62 32.37
CA LYS A 366 -28.29 25.13 33.59
C LYS A 366 -29.06 24.66 34.85
N GLY A 367 -28.32 24.14 35.83
CA GLY A 367 -28.88 23.63 37.09
C GLY A 367 -29.52 22.24 36.98
N SER A 368 -29.45 21.59 35.80
CA SER A 368 -30.06 20.28 35.61
C SER A 368 -29.26 19.16 36.27
N LYS A 369 -30.02 18.16 36.77
CA LYS A 369 -29.46 16.92 37.33
C LYS A 369 -30.39 15.77 36.93
N ARG A 370 -29.83 14.72 36.29
CA ARG A 370 -30.61 13.52 35.96
C ARG A 370 -29.82 12.25 36.24
N THR A 371 -30.50 11.17 36.57
CA THR A 371 -29.90 9.87 36.79
C THR A 371 -30.27 8.93 35.65
N VAL A 372 -29.28 8.23 35.12
CA VAL A 372 -29.45 7.12 34.18
C VAL A 372 -29.16 5.84 34.96
N ALA A 373 -30.13 4.94 34.99
CA ALA A 373 -29.97 3.65 35.64
C ALA A 373 -28.90 2.80 34.96
N GLY A 374 -27.98 2.25 35.75
CA GLY A 374 -26.99 1.28 35.31
C GLY A 374 -27.56 -0.14 35.31
N SER A 375 -26.82 -1.08 34.77
CA SER A 375 -27.16 -2.50 34.80
C SER A 375 -26.96 -3.15 36.16
N HIS A 376 -26.33 -2.48 37.09
CA HIS A 376 -25.90 -2.96 38.41
C HIS A 376 -25.04 -4.23 38.37
N ALA A 377 -24.38 -4.50 37.19
CA ALA A 377 -23.46 -5.60 37.03
C ALA A 377 -22.20 -5.39 37.87
N GLN A 378 -21.74 -6.44 38.53
CA GLN A 378 -20.46 -6.46 39.22
C GLN A 378 -19.31 -6.39 38.23
N GLY A 379 -18.26 -5.65 38.58
CA GLY A 379 -16.98 -5.73 37.89
C GLY A 379 -16.17 -6.92 38.38
N PHE A 380 -15.29 -7.43 37.53
CA PHE A 380 -14.39 -8.56 37.86
C PHE A 380 -13.18 -8.57 36.93
N ASP A 381 -12.18 -9.32 37.31
CA ASP A 381 -11.04 -9.65 36.50
C ASP A 381 -11.15 -11.10 35.99
N ILE A 382 -10.68 -11.34 34.78
CA ILE A 382 -10.66 -12.67 34.20
C ILE A 382 -9.47 -12.83 33.26
N THR A 383 -8.86 -14.04 33.27
CA THR A 383 -7.76 -14.36 32.37
C THR A 383 -8.11 -15.56 31.54
N VAL A 384 -7.95 -15.41 30.22
CA VAL A 384 -8.06 -16.51 29.25
C VAL A 384 -6.67 -16.94 28.86
N PHE A 385 -6.37 -18.21 29.04
CA PHE A 385 -5.10 -18.85 28.68
C PHE A 385 -5.21 -19.51 27.32
N ARG A 386 -4.16 -19.45 26.52
CA ARG A 386 -4.08 -20.08 25.21
C ARG A 386 -2.75 -20.78 25.02
N LYS A 387 -2.78 -22.03 24.59
CA LYS A 387 -1.60 -22.81 24.19
C LYS A 387 -1.68 -23.05 22.68
N VAL A 388 -0.61 -22.75 21.97
CA VAL A 388 -0.48 -22.97 20.53
C VAL A 388 0.52 -24.06 20.28
N TYR A 389 0.11 -25.07 19.53
CA TYR A 389 0.94 -26.20 19.14
C TYR A 389 1.14 -26.18 17.61
N GLU A 390 2.34 -26.54 17.18
CA GLU A 390 2.65 -26.82 15.76
C GLU A 390 3.25 -28.21 15.66
N HIS A 391 2.63 -29.05 14.81
CA HIS A 391 3.05 -30.44 14.63
C HIS A 391 3.17 -31.21 15.98
N GLY A 392 2.28 -30.93 16.91
CA GLY A 392 2.25 -31.53 18.25
C GLY A 392 3.17 -30.88 19.27
N LYS A 393 4.10 -30.01 18.87
CA LYS A 393 4.99 -29.29 19.81
C LYS A 393 4.34 -27.99 20.28
N LEU A 394 4.45 -27.71 21.59
CA LEU A 394 4.02 -26.44 22.16
C LEU A 394 4.99 -25.33 21.73
N VAL A 395 4.51 -24.38 20.92
CA VAL A 395 5.31 -23.27 20.40
C VAL A 395 5.05 -21.96 21.12
N ARG A 396 3.88 -21.78 21.75
CA ARG A 396 3.56 -20.56 22.48
C ARG A 396 2.50 -20.78 23.56
N LYS A 397 2.63 -20.02 24.64
CA LYS A 397 1.61 -19.81 25.68
C LYS A 397 1.30 -18.33 25.73
N ASP A 398 0.02 -18.00 25.69
CA ASP A 398 -0.47 -16.63 25.82
C ASP A 398 -1.47 -16.55 26.97
N SER A 399 -1.55 -15.38 27.62
CA SER A 399 -2.59 -15.02 28.58
C SER A 399 -3.21 -13.69 28.20
N PHE A 400 -4.52 -13.62 28.27
CA PHE A 400 -5.31 -12.42 27.96
C PHE A 400 -6.13 -12.06 29.20
N THR A 401 -5.66 -11.07 29.95
CA THR A 401 -6.38 -10.57 31.13
C THR A 401 -7.32 -9.45 30.73
N SER A 402 -8.52 -9.48 31.24
CA SER A 402 -9.55 -8.44 31.11
C SER A 402 -9.98 -7.96 32.46
N HIS A 403 -10.04 -6.64 32.61
CA HIS A 403 -10.49 -5.95 33.81
C HIS A 403 -11.81 -5.26 33.49
N TYR A 404 -12.93 -5.82 33.97
CA TYR A 404 -14.26 -5.23 33.76
C TYR A 404 -14.67 -4.44 35.00
N VAL A 405 -15.04 -3.17 34.77
CA VAL A 405 -15.57 -2.31 35.84
C VAL A 405 -17.02 -2.68 36.18
N ALA A 406 -17.43 -2.39 37.38
CA ALA A 406 -18.83 -2.49 37.76
C ALA A 406 -19.65 -1.34 37.13
N VAL A 407 -20.91 -1.59 36.82
CA VAL A 407 -21.81 -0.60 36.20
C VAL A 407 -22.90 -0.21 37.20
N GLY A 408 -22.72 0.91 37.85
CA GLY A 408 -23.75 1.53 38.69
C GLY A 408 -24.54 2.60 37.93
N ASP A 409 -25.43 3.26 38.65
CA ASP A 409 -26.17 4.41 38.11
C ASP A 409 -25.21 5.55 37.74
N THR A 410 -25.58 6.32 36.73
CA THR A 410 -24.84 7.54 36.37
C THR A 410 -25.67 8.77 36.62
N VAL A 411 -25.12 9.65 37.47
CA VAL A 411 -25.72 10.96 37.73
C VAL A 411 -25.07 11.98 36.79
N ILE A 412 -25.87 12.59 35.95
CA ILE A 412 -25.44 13.58 34.96
C ILE A 412 -25.78 14.96 35.46
N TYR A 413 -24.79 15.84 35.50
CA TYR A 413 -24.88 17.22 35.94
C TYR A 413 -24.72 18.19 34.80
N GLY A 414 -25.59 19.19 34.69
CA GLY A 414 -25.50 20.29 33.77
C GLY A 414 -24.70 21.49 34.29
N PRO A 415 -24.51 22.55 33.48
CA PRO A 415 -23.83 23.78 33.89
C PRO A 415 -24.45 24.42 35.13
N GLY A 416 -23.61 24.99 36.02
CA GLY A 416 -24.05 25.67 37.24
C GLY A 416 -24.51 24.74 38.37
N THR A 417 -24.23 23.45 38.29
CA THR A 417 -24.37 22.47 39.35
C THR A 417 -23.03 22.20 40.00
N ASP A 418 -23.04 21.69 41.24
CA ASP A 418 -21.82 21.32 41.99
C ASP A 418 -21.81 19.79 42.21
N PRO A 419 -21.24 19.01 41.27
CA PRO A 419 -21.12 17.57 41.39
C PRO A 419 -20.06 17.20 42.44
N PRO A 420 -20.22 16.11 43.20
CA PRO A 420 -19.23 15.67 44.19
C PRO A 420 -17.89 15.29 43.55
N ARG A 421 -17.90 14.92 42.31
CA ARG A 421 -16.76 14.69 41.41
C ARG A 421 -17.27 14.59 39.98
N ILE A 422 -16.36 14.64 39.00
CA ILE A 422 -16.65 14.36 37.60
C ILE A 422 -15.77 13.18 37.16
N ASP A 423 -16.38 12.06 36.80
CA ASP A 423 -15.68 10.88 36.31
C ASP A 423 -15.44 10.98 34.80
N PHE A 424 -16.35 11.62 34.06
CA PHE A 424 -16.22 11.88 32.61
C PHE A 424 -17.15 13.00 32.15
N VAL A 425 -16.83 13.57 30.98
CA VAL A 425 -17.61 14.65 30.36
C VAL A 425 -18.30 14.08 29.10
N LEU A 426 -19.59 14.38 28.93
CA LEU A 426 -20.30 14.00 27.71
C LEU A 426 -19.85 14.89 26.53
N PRO A 427 -19.75 14.34 25.33
CA PRO A 427 -19.46 15.13 24.15
C PRO A 427 -20.61 16.12 23.90
N SER A 428 -20.26 17.35 23.55
CA SER A 428 -21.24 18.31 23.02
C SER A 428 -21.75 17.77 21.67
N ILE A 429 -23.04 17.53 21.58
CA ILE A 429 -23.71 17.07 20.35
C ILE A 429 -24.04 18.28 19.48
#